data_58af29a83ec43612d1f880c537e8fba2
#
_entry.id   58af29a83ec43612d1f880c537e8fba2
#
_cell.length_a   1.000
_cell.length_b   1.000
_cell.length_c   1.000
_cell.angle_alpha   90.00
_cell.angle_beta   90.00
_cell.angle_gamma   90.00
#
_symmetry.space_group_name_H-M   'P 1'
#
loop_
_entity.id
_entity.type
_entity.pdbx_description
1 polymer ?
#
loop_
_entity_poly.entity_id
_entity_poly.type
_entity_poly.pdbx_seq_one_letter_code
_entity_poly.pdbx_strand_id
1 'polypeptide(L)'
;MVNLRRISPALVVATALLWPIGLRAQEPEFDLKPNEQESKVPDIPAGEGLARKLCIGCHMVDSGTDKIPQADVPSFQVIADRPNQTIETLKTWLLAPHAPMPDPHLSRTEIRDLAGYIISLRKAP
;
A
#
# COMPACT_ATOMS: atom_id res chain seq x y z
N MET A 1 87.27 -32.55 7.69
CA MET A 1 87.02 -32.35 9.12
C MET A 1 85.82 -31.38 9.22
N VAL A 2 84.65 -31.82 9.34
CA VAL A 2 83.47 -30.97 9.58
C VAL A 2 82.52 -31.75 10.48
N ASN A 3 82.24 -31.19 11.62
CA ASN A 3 81.39 -31.77 12.68
C ASN A 3 79.93 -31.69 12.34
N LEU A 4 79.35 -32.87 12.30
CA LEU A 4 77.86 -33.00 12.22
C LEU A 4 77.29 -32.74 13.63
N ARG A 5 76.73 -31.56 13.85
CA ARG A 5 75.90 -31.32 15.04
C ARG A 5 74.45 -31.68 14.78
N ARG A 6 73.98 -32.62 15.54
CA ARG A 6 72.63 -33.12 15.62
C ARG A 6 71.70 -31.98 15.97
N ILE A 7 70.70 -31.84 15.14
CA ILE A 7 69.52 -30.95 15.41
C ILE A 7 68.40 -31.84 15.94
N SER A 8 68.01 -31.60 17.18
CA SER A 8 66.88 -32.26 17.82
C SER A 8 65.59 -31.86 17.17
N PRO A 9 64.60 -32.76 16.99
CA PRO A 9 63.26 -32.40 16.54
C PRO A 9 62.54 -31.69 17.66
N ALA A 10 62.29 -30.41 17.48
CA ALA A 10 61.38 -29.64 18.34
C ALA A 10 59.91 -30.12 18.15
N LEU A 11 59.32 -30.47 19.28
CA LEU A 11 57.95 -30.83 19.42
C LEU A 11 57.09 -29.64 18.94
N VAL A 12 56.37 -29.83 17.84
CA VAL A 12 55.33 -28.87 17.40
C VAL A 12 54.08 -29.20 18.21
N VAL A 13 53.84 -28.45 19.27
CA VAL A 13 52.57 -28.46 19.99
C VAL A 13 51.52 -27.75 19.12
N ALA A 14 50.67 -28.53 18.48
CA ALA A 14 49.54 -27.99 17.79
C ALA A 14 48.47 -27.51 18.80
N THR A 15 48.46 -26.24 19.12
CA THR A 15 47.36 -25.61 19.86
C THR A 15 46.19 -25.50 18.94
N ALA A 16 45.22 -26.43 19.09
CA ALA A 16 43.89 -26.32 18.49
C ALA A 16 43.19 -25.10 19.09
N LEU A 17 43.15 -24.01 18.35
CA LEU A 17 42.29 -22.88 18.65
C LEU A 17 40.85 -23.33 18.49
N LEU A 18 40.22 -23.63 19.62
CA LEU A 18 38.76 -23.75 19.71
C LEU A 18 38.15 -22.38 19.39
N TRP A 19 37.77 -22.21 18.11
CA TRP A 19 36.95 -21.08 17.72
C TRP A 19 35.60 -21.29 18.34
N PRO A 20 35.10 -20.39 19.18
CA PRO A 20 33.71 -20.49 19.62
C PRO A 20 32.82 -20.31 18.38
N ILE A 21 32.06 -21.37 18.05
CA ILE A 21 30.96 -21.28 17.13
C ILE A 21 29.99 -20.31 17.79
N GLY A 22 30.12 -19.03 17.42
CA GLY A 22 29.17 -18.01 17.82
C GLY A 22 27.80 -18.46 17.26
N LEU A 23 26.93 -18.92 18.17
CA LEU A 23 25.48 -18.98 17.87
C LEU A 23 25.09 -17.57 17.51
N ARG A 24 25.08 -17.29 16.21
CA ARG A 24 24.40 -16.11 15.69
C ARG A 24 22.92 -16.39 15.94
N ALA A 25 22.38 -15.83 17.02
CA ALA A 25 20.95 -15.65 17.14
C ALA A 25 20.54 -14.89 15.87
N GLN A 26 19.87 -15.58 14.95
CA GLN A 26 19.14 -14.93 13.89
C GLN A 26 17.99 -14.22 14.60
N GLU A 27 18.21 -12.96 14.95
CA GLU A 27 17.11 -12.07 15.22
C GLU A 27 16.20 -12.16 14.01
N PRO A 28 14.89 -12.44 14.21
CA PRO A 28 13.96 -12.34 13.10
C PRO A 28 14.09 -10.91 12.59
N GLU A 29 14.80 -10.75 11.49
CA GLU A 29 14.77 -9.52 10.72
C GLU A 29 13.32 -9.38 10.31
N PHE A 30 12.57 -8.61 11.11
CA PHE A 30 11.25 -8.18 10.78
C PHE A 30 11.45 -7.31 9.54
N ASP A 31 11.36 -7.98 8.39
CA ASP A 31 11.37 -7.34 7.09
C ASP A 31 10.13 -6.42 7.07
N LEU A 32 10.32 -5.25 7.67
CA LEU A 32 9.53 -4.09 7.33
C LEU A 32 9.87 -3.82 5.87
N LYS A 33 9.26 -4.61 4.95
CA LYS A 33 9.11 -4.13 3.59
C LYS A 33 8.65 -2.71 3.74
N PRO A 34 9.46 -1.72 3.25
CA PRO A 34 8.99 -0.35 3.22
C PRO A 34 7.63 -0.47 2.55
N ASN A 35 6.59 -0.24 3.34
CA ASN A 35 5.22 -0.15 2.88
C ASN A 35 5.31 0.38 1.46
N GLU A 36 4.86 -0.43 0.49
CA GLU A 36 4.81 0.00 -0.92
C GLU A 36 4.36 1.43 -0.85
N GLN A 37 5.28 2.33 -1.22
CA GLN A 37 5.05 3.76 -1.02
C GLN A 37 3.71 4.01 -1.65
N GLU A 38 2.70 4.17 -0.81
CA GLU A 38 1.35 4.46 -1.26
C GLU A 38 1.50 5.63 -2.21
N SER A 39 1.48 5.32 -3.50
CA SER A 39 1.68 6.31 -4.55
C SER A 39 0.81 7.49 -4.18
N LYS A 40 1.40 8.68 -4.04
CA LYS A 40 0.62 9.89 -3.71
C LYS A 40 -0.37 10.23 -4.81
N VAL A 41 -0.19 9.64 -6.00
CA VAL A 41 -1.02 9.85 -7.18
C VAL A 41 -2.09 8.77 -7.22
N PRO A 42 -3.38 9.13 -7.31
CA PRO A 42 -4.47 8.17 -7.48
C PRO A 42 -4.36 7.40 -8.80
N ASP A 43 -4.67 6.11 -8.77
CA ASP A 43 -4.90 5.30 -9.96
C ASP A 43 -6.36 5.45 -10.39
N ILE A 44 -6.60 6.31 -11.39
CA ILE A 44 -7.96 6.63 -11.86
C ILE A 44 -8.68 5.41 -12.45
N PRO A 45 -8.05 4.58 -13.33
CA PRO A 45 -8.65 3.33 -13.79
C PRO A 45 -9.03 2.36 -12.69
N ALA A 46 -8.18 2.20 -11.67
CA ALA A 46 -8.50 1.36 -10.51
C ALA A 46 -9.69 1.92 -9.72
N GLY A 47 -9.73 3.24 -9.51
CA GLY A 47 -10.85 3.93 -8.87
C GLY A 47 -12.17 3.77 -9.64
N GLU A 48 -12.14 3.86 -10.98
CA GLU A 48 -13.31 3.59 -11.83
C GLU A 48 -13.80 2.15 -11.67
N GLY A 49 -12.88 1.18 -11.69
CA GLY A 49 -13.22 -0.22 -11.48
C GLY A 49 -13.92 -0.48 -10.15
N LEU A 50 -13.44 0.15 -9.07
CA LEU A 50 -14.08 0.10 -7.75
C LEU A 50 -15.49 0.72 -7.77
N ALA A 51 -15.63 1.90 -8.37
CA ALA A 51 -16.91 2.59 -8.50
C ALA A 51 -17.95 1.71 -9.19
N ARG A 52 -17.62 1.13 -10.33
CA ARG A 52 -18.48 0.23 -11.10
C ARG A 52 -18.83 -1.04 -10.35
N LYS A 53 -17.94 -1.55 -9.51
CA LYS A 53 -18.15 -2.79 -8.75
C LYS A 53 -19.00 -2.56 -7.50
N LEU A 54 -18.77 -1.49 -6.77
CA LEU A 54 -19.28 -1.32 -5.41
C LEU A 54 -20.33 -0.21 -5.28
N CYS A 55 -20.30 0.81 -6.14
CA CYS A 55 -21.08 2.02 -5.95
C CYS A 55 -22.25 2.15 -6.94
N ILE A 56 -22.17 1.47 -8.09
CA ILE A 56 -23.18 1.55 -9.16
C ILE A 56 -24.58 1.09 -8.74
N GLY A 57 -24.69 0.35 -7.63
CA GLY A 57 -26.01 -0.06 -7.10
C GLY A 57 -26.89 1.11 -6.68
N CYS A 58 -26.26 2.21 -6.23
CA CYS A 58 -26.95 3.39 -5.70
C CYS A 58 -26.58 4.68 -6.43
N HIS A 59 -25.31 4.85 -6.83
CA HIS A 59 -24.83 6.06 -7.49
C HIS A 59 -24.79 5.91 -9.01
N MET A 60 -25.00 7.01 -9.72
CA MET A 60 -24.49 7.14 -11.09
C MET A 60 -23.00 7.38 -10.98
N VAL A 61 -22.19 6.43 -11.43
CA VAL A 61 -20.71 6.47 -11.26
C VAL A 61 -20.01 7.10 -12.45
N ASP A 62 -20.69 7.24 -13.58
CA ASP A 62 -20.18 7.92 -14.80
C ASP A 62 -21.32 8.63 -15.52
N SER A 63 -20.97 9.37 -16.58
CA SER A 63 -21.92 10.11 -17.41
C SER A 63 -22.66 9.25 -18.45
N GLY A 64 -22.30 7.98 -18.59
CA GLY A 64 -22.77 7.07 -19.64
C GLY A 64 -23.65 5.93 -19.15
N THR A 65 -24.05 5.90 -17.89
CA THR A 65 -24.91 4.85 -17.36
C THR A 65 -26.38 5.17 -17.61
N ASP A 66 -27.09 4.27 -18.28
CA ASP A 66 -28.56 4.32 -18.46
C ASP A 66 -29.32 4.05 -17.15
N LYS A 67 -28.65 4.00 -16.02
CA LYS A 67 -29.28 3.80 -14.72
C LYS A 67 -29.91 5.11 -14.23
N ILE A 68 -31.17 5.01 -13.89
CA ILE A 68 -31.88 6.07 -13.17
C ILE A 68 -31.25 6.14 -11.76
N PRO A 69 -30.75 7.31 -11.32
CA PRO A 69 -30.24 7.46 -9.97
C PRO A 69 -31.32 7.10 -8.95
N GLN A 70 -30.94 6.50 -7.83
CA GLN A 70 -31.87 6.44 -6.71
C GLN A 70 -32.23 7.87 -6.29
N ALA A 71 -33.53 8.09 -6.00
CA ALA A 71 -33.95 9.37 -5.47
C ALA A 71 -33.12 9.71 -4.23
N ASP A 72 -32.63 10.93 -4.15
CA ASP A 72 -31.83 11.47 -3.06
C ASP A 72 -30.36 10.97 -2.97
N VAL A 73 -29.90 10.12 -3.89
CA VAL A 73 -28.49 9.70 -3.97
C VAL A 73 -27.76 10.51 -5.07
N PRO A 74 -26.80 11.36 -4.72
CA PRO A 74 -26.10 12.18 -5.70
C PRO A 74 -25.24 11.34 -6.64
N SER A 75 -25.18 11.72 -7.92
CA SER A 75 -24.21 11.14 -8.84
C SER A 75 -22.78 11.53 -8.47
N PHE A 76 -21.79 10.75 -8.90
CA PHE A 76 -20.37 11.09 -8.71
C PHE A 76 -20.00 12.42 -9.36
N GLN A 77 -20.62 12.75 -10.50
CA GLN A 77 -20.49 14.06 -11.13
C GLN A 77 -20.95 15.20 -10.20
N VAL A 78 -22.13 15.06 -9.59
CA VAL A 78 -22.66 16.06 -8.64
C VAL A 78 -21.77 16.18 -7.40
N ILE A 79 -21.23 15.06 -6.92
CA ILE A 79 -20.28 15.05 -5.81
C ILE A 79 -19.00 15.78 -6.19
N ALA A 80 -18.44 15.50 -7.38
CA ALA A 80 -17.22 16.11 -7.86
C ALA A 80 -17.33 17.62 -8.06
N ASP A 81 -18.50 18.08 -8.52
CA ASP A 81 -18.77 19.50 -8.83
C ASP A 81 -19.07 20.35 -7.58
N ARG A 82 -19.17 19.76 -6.39
CA ARG A 82 -19.37 20.54 -5.16
C ARG A 82 -18.26 21.54 -4.94
N PRO A 83 -18.57 22.76 -4.49
CA PRO A 83 -17.54 23.75 -4.13
C PRO A 83 -16.54 23.18 -3.10
N ASN A 84 -15.26 23.44 -3.31
CA ASN A 84 -14.18 23.00 -2.42
C ASN A 84 -14.04 21.49 -2.24
N GLN A 85 -14.65 20.67 -3.10
CA GLN A 85 -14.48 19.23 -3.07
C GLN A 85 -13.06 18.87 -3.48
N THR A 86 -12.38 18.08 -2.67
CA THR A 86 -11.00 17.62 -2.90
C THR A 86 -10.89 16.11 -2.69
N ILE A 87 -9.80 15.52 -3.12
CA ILE A 87 -9.50 14.11 -2.83
C ILE A 87 -9.49 13.89 -1.30
N GLU A 88 -8.92 14.80 -0.53
CA GLU A 88 -8.82 14.64 0.93
C GLU A 88 -10.21 14.70 1.61
N THR A 89 -11.09 15.60 1.16
CA THR A 89 -12.47 15.63 1.69
C THR A 89 -13.23 14.35 1.35
N LEU A 90 -13.07 13.82 0.12
CA LEU A 90 -13.68 12.54 -0.26
C LEU A 90 -13.14 11.36 0.53
N LYS A 91 -11.83 11.32 0.76
CA LYS A 91 -11.22 10.28 1.60
C LYS A 91 -11.83 10.28 2.99
N THR A 92 -12.04 11.44 3.60
CA THR A 92 -12.67 11.57 4.91
C THR A 92 -14.09 11.00 4.91
N TRP A 93 -14.89 11.30 3.89
CA TRP A 93 -16.25 10.79 3.76
C TRP A 93 -16.30 9.28 3.53
N LEU A 94 -15.36 8.73 2.76
CA LEU A 94 -15.28 7.29 2.47
C LEU A 94 -14.75 6.48 3.67
N LEU A 95 -13.95 7.10 4.54
CA LEU A 95 -13.47 6.49 5.79
C LEU A 95 -14.54 6.43 6.89
N ALA A 96 -15.52 7.31 6.82
CA ALA A 96 -16.61 7.40 7.80
C ALA A 96 -17.95 7.34 7.05
N PRO A 97 -18.38 6.16 6.59
CA PRO A 97 -19.63 6.00 5.88
C PRO A 97 -20.81 6.50 6.71
N HIS A 98 -21.72 7.20 6.08
CA HIS A 98 -22.92 7.77 6.71
C HIS A 98 -24.17 7.07 6.20
N ALA A 99 -25.16 6.88 7.06
CA ALA A 99 -26.42 6.30 6.64
C ALA A 99 -27.09 7.17 5.53
N PRO A 100 -27.66 6.57 4.49
CA PRO A 100 -27.88 5.13 4.25
C PRO A 100 -26.72 4.42 3.50
N MET A 101 -25.55 5.05 3.31
CA MET A 101 -24.43 4.47 2.59
C MET A 101 -23.81 3.32 3.39
N PRO A 102 -23.76 2.08 2.87
CA PRO A 102 -23.09 0.97 3.54
C PRO A 102 -21.57 1.18 3.53
N ASP A 103 -20.89 0.59 4.50
CA ASP A 103 -19.42 0.57 4.54
C ASP A 103 -18.88 -0.38 3.45
N PRO A 104 -18.16 0.11 2.44
CA PRO A 104 -17.59 -0.72 1.40
C PRO A 104 -16.30 -1.45 1.81
N HIS A 105 -15.81 -1.26 3.03
CA HIS A 105 -14.58 -1.86 3.57
C HIS A 105 -13.34 -1.68 2.68
N LEU A 106 -13.12 -0.47 2.19
CA LEU A 106 -12.00 -0.13 1.30
C LEU A 106 -10.71 0.08 2.09
N SER A 107 -9.59 -0.37 1.52
CA SER A 107 -8.26 0.00 1.97
C SER A 107 -7.97 1.48 1.71
N ARG A 108 -6.93 2.03 2.36
CA ARG A 108 -6.52 3.43 2.15
C ARG A 108 -6.14 3.74 0.70
N THR A 109 -5.53 2.79 0.02
CA THR A 109 -5.18 2.90 -1.40
C THR A 109 -6.45 2.96 -2.26
N GLU A 110 -7.38 2.04 -2.07
CA GLU A 110 -8.65 2.03 -2.79
C GLU A 110 -9.49 3.29 -2.55
N ILE A 111 -9.52 3.79 -1.32
CA ILE A 111 -10.18 5.06 -0.98
C ILE A 111 -9.55 6.23 -1.76
N ARG A 112 -8.22 6.28 -1.84
CA ARG A 112 -7.51 7.32 -2.60
C ARG A 112 -7.85 7.23 -4.09
N ASP A 113 -7.80 6.05 -4.66
CA ASP A 113 -8.02 5.81 -6.09
C ASP A 113 -9.47 6.12 -6.48
N LEU A 114 -10.42 5.69 -5.66
CA LEU A 114 -11.83 6.02 -5.82
C LEU A 114 -12.09 7.54 -5.69
N ALA A 115 -11.50 8.19 -4.69
CA ALA A 115 -11.61 9.64 -4.53
C ALA A 115 -11.01 10.39 -5.73
N GLY A 116 -9.86 9.92 -6.24
CA GLY A 116 -9.24 10.44 -7.46
C GLY A 116 -10.15 10.31 -8.67
N TYR A 117 -10.74 9.14 -8.87
CA TYR A 117 -11.71 8.90 -9.93
C TYR A 117 -12.91 9.85 -9.83
N ILE A 118 -13.53 9.98 -8.65
CA ILE A 118 -14.66 10.91 -8.48
C ILE A 118 -14.26 12.33 -8.86
N ILE A 119 -13.11 12.82 -8.40
CA ILE A 119 -12.63 14.17 -8.74
C ILE A 119 -12.35 14.33 -10.25
N SER A 120 -11.92 13.28 -10.93
CA SER A 120 -11.66 13.31 -12.38
C SER A 120 -12.92 13.56 -13.21
N LEU A 121 -14.10 13.30 -12.64
CA LEU A 121 -15.40 13.55 -13.29
C LEU A 121 -15.84 15.01 -13.21
N ARG A 122 -15.09 15.88 -12.51
CA ARG A 122 -15.43 17.30 -12.39
C ARG A 122 -15.50 17.96 -13.76
N LYS A 123 -16.58 18.69 -14.00
CA LYS A 123 -16.67 19.54 -15.18
C LYS A 123 -15.74 20.74 -15.03
N ALA A 124 -15.02 21.03 -16.10
CA ALA A 124 -14.27 22.28 -16.15
C ALA A 124 -15.24 23.47 -15.95
N PRO A 125 -14.81 24.53 -15.24
CA PRO A 125 -15.63 25.73 -15.06
C PRO A 125 -15.86 26.46 -16.37
#